data_5a5355db0127b22b7eea605b14c69724
#
_entry.id   5a5355db0127b22b7eea605b14c69724
#
_cell.length_a   1.000
_cell.length_b   1.000
_cell.length_c   1.000
_cell.angle_alpha   90.00
_cell.angle_beta   90.00
_cell.angle_gamma   90.00
#
_symmetry.space_group_name_H-M   'P 1'
#
loop_
_entity.id
_entity.type
_entity.pdbx_description
1 polymer ?
#
loop_
_entity_poly.entity_id
_entity_poly.type
_entity_poly.pdbx_seq_one_letter_code
_entity_poly.pdbx_strand_id
1 'polypeptide(L)'
;MIGECCYWIFNMSIVASVMGLLVLAIRKVKFIPHRVSVFLWVIPFIRMCIPFGINSPYSLMTLISRFTTKTVTVLQPADDLTLSMTNAIMAANSYFPITYKVNMLSRVFEIAGFIWLIGTLAIIIALAILYMATKREIKDSRLLDQNVYLSEKIESPAVYGIIKPKIVLPASFADTDREYVLQHERTHIRRCDNLWRLIGFLLTAVHWFNPLSWLFLKVFLADLELACDEKAVSKYTDEERKEYARTLLNCVQNKNVFVSAFGGAKVRTRIENVLSYKQMTLVSSVGFALLIIAIIYTLLTNAG
;
A
#
# COMPACT_ATOMS: atom_id res chain seq x y z
N MET A 1 16.39 -21.64 -10.04
CA MET A 1 16.45 -20.41 -9.21
C MET A 1 15.47 -19.32 -9.67
N ILE A 2 15.59 -18.74 -10.89
CA ILE A 2 14.68 -17.64 -11.33
C ILE A 2 13.24 -18.13 -11.45
N GLY A 3 13.00 -19.30 -12.02
CA GLY A 3 11.66 -19.89 -12.11
C GLY A 3 11.03 -20.18 -10.75
N GLU A 4 11.81 -20.63 -9.78
CA GLU A 4 11.36 -20.84 -8.39
C GLU A 4 10.96 -19.52 -7.71
N CYS A 5 11.78 -18.48 -7.89
CA CYS A 5 11.43 -17.15 -7.39
C CYS A 5 10.13 -16.63 -8.00
N CYS A 6 9.94 -16.79 -9.31
CA CYS A 6 8.72 -16.40 -10.00
C CYS A 6 7.52 -17.19 -9.48
N TYR A 7 7.67 -18.49 -9.27
CA TYR A 7 6.63 -19.34 -8.67
C TYR A 7 6.21 -18.85 -7.28
N TRP A 8 7.17 -18.57 -6.40
CA TRP A 8 6.88 -18.04 -5.07
C TRP A 8 6.17 -16.69 -5.12
N ILE A 9 6.64 -15.78 -5.97
CA ILE A 9 6.03 -14.45 -6.12
C ILE A 9 4.62 -14.58 -6.68
N PHE A 10 4.38 -15.50 -7.61
CA PHE A 10 3.05 -15.75 -8.15
C PHE A 10 2.09 -16.24 -7.06
N ASN A 11 2.50 -17.20 -6.24
CA ASN A 11 1.68 -17.70 -5.12
C ASN A 11 1.45 -16.63 -4.05
N MET A 12 2.48 -15.90 -3.64
CA MET A 12 2.34 -14.76 -2.72
C MET A 12 1.36 -13.73 -3.26
N SER A 13 1.40 -13.48 -4.58
CA SER A 13 0.49 -12.56 -5.25
C SER A 13 -0.97 -13.00 -5.17
N ILE A 14 -1.26 -14.29 -5.32
CA ILE A 14 -2.62 -14.84 -5.19
C ILE A 14 -3.15 -14.64 -3.76
N VAL A 15 -2.36 -15.06 -2.76
CA VAL A 15 -2.76 -14.95 -1.35
C VAL A 15 -2.94 -13.48 -0.95
N ALA A 16 -1.99 -12.63 -1.31
CA ALA A 16 -2.10 -11.19 -1.06
C ALA A 16 -3.32 -10.58 -1.76
N SER A 17 -3.71 -11.09 -2.93
CA SER A 17 -4.93 -10.65 -3.62
C SER A 17 -6.19 -10.96 -2.83
N VAL A 18 -6.31 -12.17 -2.30
CA VAL A 18 -7.44 -12.54 -1.43
C VAL A 18 -7.49 -11.63 -0.20
N MET A 19 -6.34 -11.45 0.47
CA MET A 19 -6.25 -10.58 1.66
C MET A 19 -6.58 -9.13 1.33
N GLY A 20 -6.07 -8.61 0.20
CA GLY A 20 -6.35 -7.25 -0.24
C GLY A 20 -7.82 -7.03 -0.60
N LEU A 21 -8.50 -8.02 -1.20
CA LEU A 21 -9.95 -7.96 -1.45
C LEU A 21 -10.75 -7.92 -0.15
N LEU A 22 -10.33 -8.67 0.88
CA LEU A 22 -10.94 -8.61 2.21
C LEU A 22 -10.73 -7.22 2.86
N VAL A 23 -9.53 -6.66 2.76
CA VAL A 23 -9.26 -5.29 3.23
C VAL A 23 -10.15 -4.28 2.49
N LEU A 24 -10.32 -4.41 1.17
CA LEU A 24 -11.25 -3.57 0.41
C LEU A 24 -12.70 -3.71 0.87
N ALA A 25 -13.14 -4.91 1.25
CA ALA A 25 -14.49 -5.13 1.78
C ALA A 25 -14.65 -4.50 3.17
N ILE A 26 -13.69 -4.72 4.07
CA ILE A 26 -13.68 -4.15 5.43
C ILE A 26 -13.66 -2.61 5.36
N ARG A 27 -12.87 -2.03 4.47
CA ARG A 27 -12.76 -0.59 4.26
C ARG A 27 -14.09 0.09 3.89
N LYS A 28 -15.04 -0.63 3.27
CA LYS A 28 -16.37 -0.09 2.95
C LYS A 28 -17.26 0.15 4.17
N VAL A 29 -16.89 -0.39 5.32
CA VAL A 29 -17.63 -0.21 6.57
C VAL A 29 -17.41 1.22 7.07
N LYS A 30 -18.46 2.03 7.05
CA LYS A 30 -18.42 3.49 7.34
C LYS A 30 -17.93 3.86 8.75
N PHE A 31 -17.97 2.92 9.69
CA PHE A 31 -17.51 3.17 11.06
C PHE A 31 -16.00 3.02 11.26
N ILE A 32 -15.29 2.48 10.27
CA ILE A 32 -13.84 2.26 10.38
C ILE A 32 -13.11 3.53 9.95
N PRO A 33 -12.35 4.19 10.85
CA PRO A 33 -11.56 5.35 10.50
C PRO A 33 -10.46 5.01 9.48
N HIS A 34 -10.13 5.96 8.61
CA HIS A 34 -9.10 5.71 7.58
C HIS A 34 -7.71 5.44 8.18
N ARG A 35 -7.42 5.93 9.39
CA ARG A 35 -6.20 5.56 10.12
C ARG A 35 -6.11 4.05 10.36
N VAL A 36 -7.23 3.40 10.69
CA VAL A 36 -7.31 1.95 10.85
C VAL A 36 -7.15 1.25 9.51
N SER A 37 -7.81 1.75 8.46
CA SER A 37 -7.70 1.20 7.10
C SER A 37 -6.27 1.16 6.59
N VAL A 38 -5.45 2.19 6.87
CA VAL A 38 -4.02 2.21 6.52
C VAL A 38 -3.26 1.05 7.17
N PHE A 39 -3.53 0.74 8.43
CA PHE A 39 -2.88 -0.39 9.11
C PHE A 39 -3.30 -1.75 8.53
N LEU A 40 -4.55 -1.89 8.06
CA LEU A 40 -5.00 -3.12 7.44
C LEU A 40 -4.25 -3.43 6.13
N TRP A 41 -3.75 -2.41 5.40
CA TRP A 41 -2.93 -2.63 4.21
C TRP A 41 -1.58 -3.29 4.49
N VAL A 42 -1.11 -3.26 5.73
CA VAL A 42 0.12 -3.99 6.13
C VAL A 42 -0.05 -5.50 5.91
N ILE A 43 -1.27 -6.03 6.03
CA ILE A 43 -1.56 -7.47 5.86
C ILE A 43 -1.22 -7.97 4.46
N PRO A 44 -1.85 -7.45 3.37
CA PRO A 44 -1.50 -7.88 2.02
C PRO A 44 -0.05 -7.54 1.67
N PHE A 45 0.53 -6.45 2.19
CA PHE A 45 1.93 -6.10 1.96
C PHE A 45 2.89 -7.12 2.58
N ILE A 46 2.65 -7.58 3.81
CA ILE A 46 3.44 -8.66 4.41
C ILE A 46 3.31 -9.93 3.59
N ARG A 47 2.10 -10.28 3.13
CA ARG A 47 1.88 -11.48 2.31
C ARG A 47 2.51 -11.40 0.91
N MET A 48 2.74 -10.20 0.40
CA MET A 48 3.54 -9.99 -0.81
C MET A 48 5.04 -10.22 -0.57
N CYS A 49 5.53 -10.04 0.66
CA CYS A 49 6.95 -10.17 0.98
C CYS A 49 7.32 -11.55 1.52
N ILE A 50 6.44 -12.14 2.34
CA ILE A 50 6.77 -13.30 3.17
C ILE A 50 5.86 -14.48 2.80
N PRO A 51 6.44 -15.58 2.25
CA PRO A 51 5.68 -16.76 1.89
C PRO A 51 5.31 -17.63 3.11
N PHE A 52 5.97 -17.43 4.24
CA PHE A 52 5.82 -18.24 5.43
C PHE A 52 4.94 -17.55 6.49
N GLY A 53 4.28 -18.33 7.32
CA GLY A 53 3.50 -17.86 8.45
C GLY A 53 3.43 -18.93 9.54
N ILE A 54 2.95 -18.53 10.71
CA ILE A 54 2.72 -19.44 11.84
C ILE A 54 1.44 -20.23 11.56
N ASN A 55 1.49 -21.55 11.71
CA ASN A 55 0.31 -22.39 11.54
C ASN A 55 -0.70 -22.15 12.67
N SER A 56 -1.97 -22.02 12.29
CA SER A 56 -3.05 -21.80 13.25
C SER A 56 -4.36 -22.43 12.77
N PRO A 57 -5.09 -23.13 13.64
CA PRO A 57 -6.41 -23.68 13.31
C PRO A 57 -7.46 -22.59 13.03
N TYR A 58 -7.23 -21.37 13.50
CA TYR A 58 -8.12 -20.21 13.30
C TYR A 58 -7.70 -19.36 12.09
N SER A 59 -6.77 -19.83 11.28
CA SER A 59 -6.36 -19.13 10.06
C SER A 59 -7.48 -19.17 9.00
N LEU A 60 -7.61 -18.07 8.24
CA LEU A 60 -8.44 -18.06 7.04
C LEU A 60 -7.99 -19.14 6.05
N MET A 61 -6.69 -19.43 5.98
CA MET A 61 -6.13 -20.47 5.12
C MET A 61 -6.60 -21.87 5.52
N THR A 62 -6.80 -22.15 6.82
CA THR A 62 -7.40 -23.41 7.29
C THR A 62 -8.82 -23.58 6.76
N LEU A 63 -9.59 -22.50 6.74
CA LEU A 63 -10.94 -22.52 6.21
C LEU A 63 -10.94 -22.75 4.69
N ILE A 64 -10.06 -22.09 3.96
CA ILE A 64 -9.92 -22.26 2.51
C ILE A 64 -9.43 -23.67 2.17
N SER A 65 -8.44 -24.20 2.90
CA SER A 65 -7.89 -25.54 2.68
C SER A 65 -8.93 -26.64 2.81
N ARG A 66 -9.91 -26.49 3.71
CA ARG A 66 -11.03 -27.43 3.85
C ARG A 66 -11.89 -27.56 2.57
N PHE A 67 -11.97 -26.46 1.80
CA PHE A 67 -12.69 -26.49 0.52
C PHE A 67 -11.79 -26.98 -0.64
N THR A 68 -10.49 -26.64 -0.62
CA THR A 68 -9.56 -26.96 -1.70
C THR A 68 -9.02 -28.38 -1.61
N THR A 69 -8.78 -28.94 -0.42
CA THR A 69 -8.30 -30.31 -0.24
C THR A 69 -9.31 -31.36 -0.66
N LYS A 70 -10.60 -31.05 -0.70
CA LYS A 70 -11.64 -31.95 -1.26
C LYS A 70 -11.59 -32.03 -2.79
N THR A 71 -10.94 -31.08 -3.46
CA THR A 71 -10.86 -30.98 -4.92
C THR A 71 -9.54 -31.52 -5.49
N VAL A 72 -8.51 -31.73 -4.64
CA VAL A 72 -7.18 -32.19 -5.05
C VAL A 72 -7.00 -33.64 -4.62
N THR A 73 -7.64 -34.57 -5.31
CA THR A 73 -7.66 -36.00 -4.90
C THR A 73 -6.62 -36.86 -5.59
N VAL A 74 -5.68 -36.38 -6.39
CA VAL A 74 -4.64 -37.23 -6.96
C VAL A 74 -3.32 -36.48 -7.07
N LEU A 75 -2.50 -36.56 -6.05
CA LEU A 75 -1.07 -36.36 -6.14
C LEU A 75 -0.43 -37.71 -6.45
N GLN A 76 -0.16 -38.00 -7.73
CA GLN A 76 0.86 -39.01 -8.05
C GLN A 76 2.22 -38.36 -7.85
N PRO A 77 3.13 -38.96 -7.04
CA PRO A 77 4.50 -38.47 -6.95
C PRO A 77 5.12 -38.55 -8.33
N ALA A 78 5.60 -37.41 -8.83
CA ALA A 78 6.40 -37.40 -10.05
C ALA A 78 7.86 -37.42 -9.64
N ASP A 79 8.60 -38.40 -10.17
CA ASP A 79 9.98 -38.73 -9.79
C ASP A 79 11.00 -37.62 -10.15
N ASP A 80 10.63 -36.61 -10.93
CA ASP A 80 11.48 -35.48 -11.35
C ASP A 80 10.84 -34.10 -11.14
N LEU A 81 10.56 -33.75 -9.90
CA LEU A 81 10.19 -32.38 -9.55
C LEU A 81 11.45 -31.54 -9.42
N THR A 82 11.77 -30.74 -10.45
CA THR A 82 12.86 -29.75 -10.44
C THR A 82 12.59 -28.56 -9.50
N LEU A 83 11.32 -28.31 -9.14
CA LEU A 83 10.93 -27.41 -8.05
C LEU A 83 10.91 -28.24 -6.77
N SER A 84 11.70 -27.84 -5.77
CA SER A 84 11.93 -28.64 -4.58
C SER A 84 10.62 -29.16 -3.98
N MET A 85 10.57 -30.45 -3.60
CA MET A 85 9.42 -31.06 -2.94
C MET A 85 8.99 -30.31 -1.68
N THR A 86 9.93 -29.62 -1.03
CA THR A 86 9.68 -28.71 0.10
C THR A 86 8.69 -27.60 -0.27
N ASN A 87 8.77 -27.07 -1.50
CA ASN A 87 7.82 -26.07 -1.97
C ASN A 87 6.42 -26.64 -2.17
N ALA A 88 6.30 -27.88 -2.70
CA ALA A 88 5.01 -28.51 -2.91
C ALA A 88 4.31 -28.83 -1.58
N ILE A 89 5.03 -29.31 -0.58
CA ILE A 89 4.48 -29.66 0.73
C ILE A 89 4.13 -28.38 1.54
N MET A 90 5.02 -27.38 1.56
CA MET A 90 4.75 -26.13 2.24
C MET A 90 3.68 -25.27 1.52
N ALA A 91 3.64 -25.33 0.20
CA ALA A 91 2.60 -24.66 -0.57
C ALA A 91 1.23 -25.30 -0.34
N ALA A 92 1.13 -26.61 -0.18
CA ALA A 92 -0.13 -27.29 0.12
C ALA A 92 -0.75 -26.82 1.45
N ASN A 93 0.09 -26.45 2.43
CA ASN A 93 -0.40 -25.96 3.73
C ASN A 93 -0.59 -24.44 3.78
N SER A 94 0.02 -23.67 2.86
CA SER A 94 0.07 -22.21 2.94
C SER A 94 -0.58 -21.50 1.75
N TYR A 95 -0.67 -22.15 0.60
CA TYR A 95 -1.12 -21.57 -0.68
C TYR A 95 -2.06 -22.53 -1.42
N PHE A 96 -2.80 -21.98 -2.39
CA PHE A 96 -3.53 -22.80 -3.34
C PHE A 96 -2.57 -23.75 -4.06
N PRO A 97 -2.70 -25.08 -3.91
CA PRO A 97 -1.79 -26.00 -4.55
C PRO A 97 -2.00 -25.95 -6.06
N ILE A 98 -1.03 -25.40 -6.77
CA ILE A 98 -0.94 -25.60 -8.21
C ILE A 98 -0.15 -26.91 -8.38
N THR A 99 -0.86 -27.99 -8.70
CA THR A 99 -0.26 -29.31 -8.88
C THR A 99 0.46 -29.37 -10.21
N TYR A 100 1.75 -29.66 -10.21
CA TYR A 100 2.55 -29.83 -11.42
C TYR A 100 2.51 -31.28 -11.92
N LYS A 101 2.17 -31.45 -13.17
CA LYS A 101 2.64 -32.56 -13.91
C LYS A 101 3.88 -32.14 -14.70
N VAL A 102 5.05 -32.53 -14.14
CA VAL A 102 6.37 -32.70 -14.75
C VAL A 102 6.81 -31.77 -15.90
N ASN A 103 8.07 -31.28 -15.81
CA ASN A 103 8.89 -30.68 -16.89
C ASN A 103 8.32 -29.49 -17.71
N MET A 104 7.08 -29.51 -18.16
CA MET A 104 6.49 -28.38 -18.90
C MET A 104 6.34 -27.14 -18.06
N LEU A 105 5.88 -27.27 -16.82
CA LEU A 105 5.60 -26.15 -15.96
C LEU A 105 6.88 -25.49 -15.41
N SER A 106 7.94 -26.30 -15.21
CA SER A 106 9.27 -25.78 -14.88
C SER A 106 9.78 -24.84 -15.96
N ARG A 107 9.67 -25.24 -17.24
CA ARG A 107 10.04 -24.38 -18.38
C ARG A 107 9.18 -23.13 -18.49
N VAL A 108 7.86 -23.26 -18.24
CA VAL A 108 6.95 -22.10 -18.23
C VAL A 108 7.38 -21.09 -17.16
N PHE A 109 7.67 -21.55 -15.92
CA PHE A 109 8.12 -20.65 -14.85
C PHE A 109 9.53 -20.12 -15.08
N GLU A 110 10.41 -20.82 -15.76
CA GLU A 110 11.71 -20.27 -16.17
C GLU A 110 11.53 -19.10 -17.13
N ILE A 111 10.76 -19.28 -18.20
CA ILE A 111 10.50 -18.21 -19.19
C ILE A 111 9.74 -17.06 -18.53
N ALA A 112 8.68 -17.36 -17.77
CA ALA A 112 7.91 -16.37 -17.03
C ALA A 112 8.80 -15.60 -16.03
N GLY A 113 9.76 -16.29 -15.40
CA GLY A 113 10.72 -15.68 -14.47
C GLY A 113 11.62 -14.64 -15.13
N PHE A 114 12.10 -14.89 -16.35
CA PHE A 114 12.86 -13.89 -17.10
C PHE A 114 12.00 -12.71 -17.49
N ILE A 115 10.78 -12.93 -17.99
CA ILE A 115 9.83 -11.86 -18.34
C ILE A 115 9.49 -11.03 -17.09
N TRP A 116 9.22 -11.71 -15.96
CA TRP A 116 8.96 -11.07 -14.68
C TRP A 116 10.13 -10.19 -14.23
N LEU A 117 11.36 -10.71 -14.30
CA LEU A 117 12.56 -9.98 -13.89
C LEU A 117 12.77 -8.72 -14.74
N ILE A 118 12.65 -8.85 -16.07
CA ILE A 118 12.78 -7.72 -17.00
C ILE A 118 11.72 -6.66 -16.71
N GLY A 119 10.46 -7.05 -16.54
CA GLY A 119 9.36 -6.14 -16.23
C GLY A 119 9.56 -5.44 -14.89
N THR A 120 9.96 -6.17 -13.86
CA THR A 120 10.27 -5.62 -12.53
C THR A 120 11.39 -4.59 -12.60
N LEU A 121 12.50 -4.92 -13.27
CA LEU A 121 13.63 -4.00 -13.44
C LEU A 121 13.24 -2.76 -14.23
N ALA A 122 12.47 -2.91 -15.30
CA ALA A 122 11.98 -1.79 -16.10
C ALA A 122 11.13 -0.82 -15.26
N ILE A 123 10.23 -1.33 -14.42
CA ILE A 123 9.40 -0.49 -13.53
C ILE A 123 10.25 0.18 -12.45
N ILE A 124 11.19 -0.55 -11.83
CA ILE A 124 12.09 0.05 -10.81
C ILE A 124 12.94 1.16 -11.43
N ILE A 125 13.47 0.95 -12.64
CA ILE A 125 14.23 1.98 -13.37
C ILE A 125 13.34 3.20 -13.66
N ALA A 126 12.11 2.97 -14.13
CA ALA A 126 11.15 4.05 -14.37
C ALA A 126 10.85 4.86 -13.09
N LEU A 127 10.62 4.18 -11.96
CA LEU A 127 10.42 4.82 -10.66
C LEU A 127 11.67 5.62 -10.22
N ALA A 128 12.87 5.09 -10.45
CA ALA A 128 14.12 5.79 -10.15
C ALA A 128 14.30 7.04 -11.02
N ILE A 129 13.97 6.97 -12.32
CA ILE A 129 14.02 8.11 -13.23
C ILE A 129 13.04 9.19 -12.78
N LEU A 130 11.80 8.81 -12.45
CA LEU A 130 10.78 9.73 -11.95
C LEU A 130 11.21 10.39 -10.63
N TYR A 131 11.78 9.62 -9.70
CA TYR A 131 12.33 10.17 -8.45
C TYR A 131 13.47 11.15 -8.70
N MET A 132 14.38 10.85 -9.65
CA MET A 132 15.45 11.77 -10.02
C MET A 132 14.93 13.03 -10.70
N ALA A 133 13.91 12.93 -11.54
CA ALA A 133 13.26 14.07 -12.16
C ALA A 133 12.65 15.01 -11.11
N THR A 134 11.85 14.47 -10.19
CA THR A 134 11.28 15.24 -9.06
C THR A 134 12.36 15.88 -8.18
N LYS A 135 13.47 15.18 -7.94
CA LYS A 135 14.60 15.74 -7.18
C LYS A 135 15.28 16.91 -7.91
N ARG A 136 15.29 16.89 -9.26
CA ARG A 136 15.82 18.02 -10.07
C ARG A 136 14.91 19.24 -10.01
N GLU A 137 13.59 19.06 -10.01
CA GLU A 137 12.61 20.15 -9.90
C GLU A 137 12.76 20.94 -8.60
N ILE A 138 13.09 20.26 -7.50
CA ILE A 138 13.26 20.91 -6.19
C ILE A 138 14.68 21.39 -5.89
N LYS A 139 15.64 21.18 -6.79
CA LYS A 139 17.06 21.50 -6.55
C LYS A 139 17.28 22.99 -6.27
N ASP A 140 16.55 23.85 -7.00
CA ASP A 140 16.69 25.31 -6.95
C ASP A 140 15.76 25.96 -5.91
N SER A 141 15.11 25.15 -5.05
CA SER A 141 14.21 25.66 -4.02
C SER A 141 14.95 26.44 -2.95
N ARG A 142 14.39 27.58 -2.53
CA ARG A 142 14.95 28.46 -1.51
C ARG A 142 14.47 28.05 -0.12
N LEU A 143 15.36 28.00 0.86
CA LEU A 143 15.01 27.74 2.24
C LEU A 143 14.18 28.91 2.78
N LEU A 144 13.00 28.62 3.33
CA LEU A 144 12.13 29.58 4.00
C LEU A 144 12.27 29.48 5.53
N ASP A 145 12.18 28.28 6.07
CA ASP A 145 12.26 28.00 7.51
C ASP A 145 12.63 26.54 7.73
N GLN A 146 13.53 26.23 8.67
CA GLN A 146 13.97 24.88 9.04
C GLN A 146 14.04 23.88 7.85
N ASN A 147 12.96 23.14 7.60
CA ASN A 147 12.82 22.15 6.53
C ASN A 147 11.77 22.54 5.46
N VAL A 148 11.32 23.80 5.46
CA VAL A 148 10.36 24.36 4.52
C VAL A 148 11.09 25.15 3.44
N TYR A 149 10.80 24.86 2.19
CA TYR A 149 11.42 25.46 1.01
C TYR A 149 10.35 26.05 0.08
N LEU A 150 10.71 27.06 -0.68
CA LEU A 150 9.88 27.64 -1.75
C LEU A 150 10.47 27.28 -3.09
N SER A 151 9.62 26.92 -4.06
CA SER A 151 10.01 26.65 -5.43
C SER A 151 9.04 27.28 -6.42
N GLU A 152 9.58 27.83 -7.50
CA GLU A 152 8.79 28.34 -8.63
C GLU A 152 8.37 27.23 -9.61
N LYS A 153 9.00 26.04 -9.49
CA LYS A 153 8.82 24.92 -10.42
C LYS A 153 7.73 23.96 -10.02
N ILE A 154 7.24 24.03 -8.77
CA ILE A 154 6.17 23.16 -8.29
C ILE A 154 4.85 23.92 -8.25
N GLU A 155 3.77 23.21 -8.52
CA GLU A 155 2.42 23.77 -8.54
C GLU A 155 1.62 23.47 -7.28
N SER A 156 2.01 22.44 -6.52
CA SER A 156 1.32 22.05 -5.28
C SER A 156 2.32 21.76 -4.15
N PRO A 157 1.94 22.06 -2.89
CA PRO A 157 2.72 21.68 -1.72
C PRO A 157 2.97 20.17 -1.69
N ALA A 158 4.18 19.75 -1.26
CA ALA A 158 4.50 18.34 -1.09
C ALA A 158 5.73 18.12 -0.20
N VAL A 159 5.80 16.92 0.40
CA VAL A 159 6.98 16.44 1.13
C VAL A 159 7.87 15.62 0.19
N TYR A 160 9.12 16.01 0.11
CA TYR A 160 10.16 15.32 -0.66
C TYR A 160 11.21 14.70 0.26
N GLY A 161 11.66 13.49 -0.12
CA GLY A 161 12.68 12.75 0.62
C GLY A 161 12.10 11.84 1.71
N ILE A 162 12.91 10.83 2.09
CA ILE A 162 12.54 9.80 3.06
C ILE A 162 13.32 10.01 4.36
N ILE A 163 14.65 10.09 4.27
CA ILE A 163 15.54 10.19 5.45
C ILE A 163 15.59 11.61 5.99
N LYS A 164 15.68 12.61 5.09
CA LYS A 164 15.68 14.04 5.41
C LYS A 164 14.52 14.72 4.67
N PRO A 165 13.30 14.61 5.17
CA PRO A 165 12.13 15.14 4.48
C PRO A 165 12.16 16.66 4.45
N LYS A 166 11.85 17.21 3.27
CA LYS A 166 11.72 18.64 3.01
C LYS A 166 10.30 18.92 2.57
N ILE A 167 9.67 19.93 3.14
CA ILE A 167 8.40 20.46 2.69
C ILE A 167 8.72 21.52 1.63
N VAL A 168 8.17 21.37 0.43
CA VAL A 168 8.34 22.35 -0.63
C VAL A 168 6.98 22.94 -0.97
N LEU A 169 6.89 24.26 -0.92
CA LEU A 169 5.69 25.03 -1.24
C LEU A 169 5.90 25.77 -2.56
N PRO A 170 4.87 25.95 -3.38
CA PRO A 170 4.90 26.87 -4.53
C PRO A 170 5.23 28.30 -4.07
N ALA A 171 6.04 29.02 -4.86
CA ALA A 171 6.35 30.42 -4.54
C ALA A 171 5.12 31.33 -4.60
N SER A 172 4.10 30.96 -5.39
CA SER A 172 2.82 31.67 -5.52
C SER A 172 1.80 31.33 -4.41
N PHE A 173 2.19 30.49 -3.44
CA PHE A 173 1.26 30.02 -2.42
C PHE A 173 0.87 31.15 -1.43
N ALA A 174 -0.43 31.37 -1.25
CA ALA A 174 -0.93 32.42 -0.38
C ALA A 174 -0.57 32.18 1.09
N ASP A 175 -0.19 33.24 1.80
CA ASP A 175 0.21 33.17 3.21
C ASP A 175 -0.93 32.71 4.14
N THR A 176 -2.17 33.02 3.78
CA THR A 176 -3.37 32.71 4.57
C THR A 176 -3.61 31.21 4.75
N ASP A 177 -3.27 30.41 3.76
CA ASP A 177 -3.50 28.95 3.78
C ASP A 177 -2.27 28.16 4.26
N ARG A 178 -1.14 28.87 4.48
CA ARG A 178 0.17 28.26 4.75
C ARG A 178 0.18 27.38 5.99
N GLU A 179 -0.45 27.80 7.08
CA GLU A 179 -0.41 27.07 8.34
C GLU A 179 -1.10 25.71 8.24
N TYR A 180 -2.28 25.66 7.63
CA TYR A 180 -3.03 24.42 7.43
C TYR A 180 -2.28 23.43 6.53
N VAL A 181 -1.67 23.93 5.47
CA VAL A 181 -0.87 23.11 4.55
C VAL A 181 0.39 22.60 5.25
N LEU A 182 1.12 23.44 5.97
CA LEU A 182 2.30 23.01 6.72
C LEU A 182 1.95 21.96 7.78
N GLN A 183 0.81 22.09 8.45
CA GLN A 183 0.33 21.11 9.41
C GLN A 183 0.03 19.76 8.72
N HIS A 184 -0.57 19.79 7.53
CA HIS A 184 -0.80 18.59 6.71
C HIS A 184 0.52 17.93 6.31
N GLU A 185 1.44 18.67 5.70
CA GLU A 185 2.74 18.15 5.25
C GLU A 185 3.60 17.65 6.42
N ARG A 186 3.61 18.34 7.55
CA ARG A 186 4.26 17.87 8.80
C ARG A 186 3.65 16.58 9.33
N THR A 187 2.34 16.38 9.11
CA THR A 187 1.66 15.13 9.49
C THR A 187 2.16 13.95 8.65
N HIS A 188 2.36 14.13 7.33
CA HIS A 188 2.99 13.12 6.47
C HIS A 188 4.39 12.75 6.95
N ILE A 189 5.20 13.74 7.35
CA ILE A 189 6.54 13.49 7.89
C ILE A 189 6.49 12.67 9.16
N ARG A 190 5.64 13.04 10.14
CA ARG A 190 5.51 12.33 11.42
C ARG A 190 5.02 10.90 11.27
N ARG A 191 4.24 10.61 10.24
CA ARG A 191 3.70 9.28 9.93
C ARG A 191 4.63 8.46 9.04
N CYS A 192 5.73 9.04 8.56
CA CYS A 192 6.63 8.41 7.58
C CYS A 192 5.90 7.97 6.29
N ASP A 193 4.90 8.72 5.84
CA ASP A 193 4.06 8.33 4.70
C ASP A 193 4.87 8.15 3.41
N ASN A 194 5.96 8.91 3.21
CA ASN A 194 6.85 8.73 2.05
C ASN A 194 7.56 7.36 2.05
N LEU A 195 7.87 6.82 3.22
CA LEU A 195 8.43 5.46 3.33
C LEU A 195 7.36 4.43 2.95
N TRP A 196 6.14 4.57 3.45
CA TRP A 196 5.03 3.67 3.12
C TRP A 196 4.66 3.73 1.64
N ARG A 197 4.69 4.91 1.03
CA ARG A 197 4.52 5.09 -0.43
C ARG A 197 5.60 4.33 -1.20
N LEU A 198 6.88 4.47 -0.81
CA LEU A 198 7.97 3.74 -1.44
C LEU A 198 7.79 2.23 -1.34
N ILE A 199 7.46 1.71 -0.15
CA ILE A 199 7.19 0.28 0.06
C ILE A 199 6.06 -0.18 -0.86
N GLY A 200 4.95 0.54 -0.92
CA GLY A 200 3.82 0.24 -1.79
C GLY A 200 4.21 0.19 -3.27
N PHE A 201 4.99 1.16 -3.76
CA PHE A 201 5.49 1.17 -5.14
C PHE A 201 6.42 -0.01 -5.43
N LEU A 202 7.37 -0.32 -4.53
CA LEU A 202 8.30 -1.44 -4.72
C LEU A 202 7.58 -2.79 -4.72
N LEU A 203 6.62 -2.99 -3.82
CA LEU A 203 5.80 -4.21 -3.80
C LEU A 203 4.98 -4.35 -5.08
N THR A 204 4.37 -3.27 -5.53
CA THR A 204 3.61 -3.27 -6.79
C THR A 204 4.54 -3.51 -7.99
N ALA A 205 5.77 -2.99 -7.98
CA ALA A 205 6.76 -3.25 -9.02
C ALA A 205 7.17 -4.73 -9.09
N VAL A 206 7.31 -5.40 -7.95
CA VAL A 206 7.61 -6.86 -7.89
C VAL A 206 6.40 -7.67 -8.37
N HIS A 207 5.19 -7.26 -8.01
CA HIS A 207 3.93 -7.93 -8.38
C HIS A 207 3.22 -7.25 -9.57
N TRP A 208 3.98 -6.65 -10.50
CA TRP A 208 3.45 -5.82 -11.59
C TRP A 208 2.46 -6.54 -12.50
N PHE A 209 2.61 -7.85 -12.67
CA PHE A 209 1.74 -8.70 -13.48
C PHE A 209 0.34 -8.89 -12.86
N ASN A 210 0.17 -8.57 -11.58
CA ASN A 210 -1.10 -8.67 -10.88
C ASN A 210 -1.85 -7.33 -10.93
N PRO A 211 -2.98 -7.20 -11.62
CA PRO A 211 -3.73 -5.96 -11.70
C PRO A 211 -4.29 -5.50 -10.34
N LEU A 212 -4.54 -6.45 -9.42
CA LEU A 212 -5.00 -6.13 -8.07
C LEU A 212 -3.93 -5.39 -7.25
N SER A 213 -2.64 -5.66 -7.48
CA SER A 213 -1.57 -4.93 -6.77
C SER A 213 -1.60 -3.43 -7.08
N TRP A 214 -1.89 -3.05 -8.34
CA TRP A 214 -2.07 -1.66 -8.76
C TRP A 214 -3.32 -1.02 -8.15
N LEU A 215 -4.42 -1.78 -8.08
CA LEU A 215 -5.64 -1.33 -7.42
C LEU A 215 -5.39 -1.10 -5.92
N PHE A 216 -4.70 -2.04 -5.25
CA PHE A 216 -4.36 -1.93 -3.84
C PHE A 216 -3.46 -0.73 -3.57
N LEU A 217 -2.43 -0.52 -4.39
CA LEU A 217 -1.57 0.66 -4.30
C LEU A 217 -2.40 1.95 -4.41
N LYS A 218 -3.26 2.05 -5.43
CA LYS A 218 -4.11 3.24 -5.64
C LYS A 218 -5.00 3.53 -4.43
N VAL A 219 -5.64 2.51 -3.87
CA VAL A 219 -6.54 2.67 -2.73
C VAL A 219 -5.75 2.95 -1.45
N PHE A 220 -4.60 2.29 -1.26
CA PHE A 220 -3.69 2.56 -0.15
C PHE A 220 -3.19 4.01 -0.13
N LEU A 221 -2.77 4.54 -1.29
CA LEU A 221 -2.36 5.94 -1.39
C LEU A 221 -3.50 6.90 -1.05
N ALA A 222 -4.73 6.58 -1.46
CA ALA A 222 -5.90 7.35 -1.08
C ALA A 222 -6.18 7.30 0.43
N ASP A 223 -6.04 6.13 1.06
CA ASP A 223 -6.20 5.97 2.51
C ASP A 223 -5.11 6.68 3.30
N LEU A 224 -3.87 6.75 2.80
CA LEU A 224 -2.81 7.55 3.41
C LEU A 224 -3.20 9.03 3.50
N GLU A 225 -3.76 9.59 2.41
CA GLU A 225 -4.23 10.98 2.39
C GLU A 225 -5.38 11.21 3.38
N LEU A 226 -6.41 10.35 3.35
CA LEU A 226 -7.56 10.48 4.25
C LEU A 226 -7.16 10.34 5.72
N ALA A 227 -6.26 9.41 6.04
CA ALA A 227 -5.74 9.24 7.39
C ALA A 227 -4.80 10.39 7.82
N CYS A 228 -4.12 11.04 6.87
CA CYS A 228 -3.36 12.26 7.13
C CYS A 228 -4.29 13.41 7.48
N ASP A 229 -5.35 13.62 6.70
CA ASP A 229 -6.38 14.62 6.98
C ASP A 229 -7.02 14.40 8.35
N GLU A 230 -7.47 13.18 8.68
CA GLU A 230 -8.01 12.85 10.00
C GLU A 230 -7.06 13.18 11.15
N LYS A 231 -5.76 12.97 10.96
CA LYS A 231 -4.75 13.28 11.98
C LYS A 231 -4.51 14.79 12.08
N ALA A 232 -4.46 15.50 10.96
CA ALA A 232 -4.28 16.94 10.92
C ALA A 232 -5.42 17.66 11.64
N VAL A 233 -6.69 17.28 11.34
CA VAL A 233 -7.88 17.93 11.91
C VAL A 233 -8.29 17.42 13.28
N SER A 234 -7.55 16.49 13.86
CA SER A 234 -7.94 15.81 15.11
C SER A 234 -8.09 16.74 16.32
N LYS A 235 -7.48 17.93 16.28
CA LYS A 235 -7.51 18.94 17.32
C LYS A 235 -8.28 20.19 16.91
N TYR A 236 -8.81 20.24 15.69
CA TYR A 236 -9.47 21.43 15.14
C TYR A 236 -10.92 21.51 15.62
N THR A 237 -11.35 22.74 15.83
CA THR A 237 -12.76 23.11 16.00
C THR A 237 -13.52 22.91 14.69
N ASP A 238 -14.84 23.00 14.71
CA ASP A 238 -15.65 22.85 13.51
C ASP A 238 -15.41 24.00 12.51
N GLU A 239 -15.11 25.20 12.98
CA GLU A 239 -14.73 26.35 12.17
C GLU A 239 -13.39 26.14 11.49
N GLU A 240 -12.36 25.72 12.23
CA GLU A 240 -11.03 25.42 11.68
C GLU A 240 -11.07 24.27 10.67
N ARG A 241 -11.96 23.28 10.84
CA ARG A 241 -12.17 22.21 9.84
C ARG A 241 -12.75 22.75 8.54
N LYS A 242 -13.66 23.72 8.60
CA LYS A 242 -14.22 24.37 7.42
C LYS A 242 -13.14 25.17 6.68
N GLU A 243 -12.29 25.90 7.40
CA GLU A 243 -11.16 26.63 6.80
C GLU A 243 -10.13 25.67 6.19
N TYR A 244 -9.79 24.58 6.89
CA TYR A 244 -8.95 23.54 6.33
C TYR A 244 -9.54 22.92 5.06
N ALA A 245 -10.85 22.67 5.03
CA ALA A 245 -11.55 22.17 3.84
C ALA A 245 -11.50 23.17 2.67
N ARG A 246 -11.57 24.48 2.93
CA ARG A 246 -11.37 25.53 1.92
C ARG A 246 -9.95 25.54 1.38
N THR A 247 -8.95 25.44 2.27
CA THR A 247 -7.54 25.31 1.87
C THR A 247 -7.32 24.11 0.96
N LEU A 248 -7.95 22.96 1.24
CA LEU A 248 -7.89 21.79 0.35
C LEU A 248 -8.47 22.08 -1.04
N LEU A 249 -9.54 22.87 -1.15
CA LEU A 249 -10.09 23.29 -2.46
C LEU A 249 -9.12 24.20 -3.21
N ASN A 250 -8.51 25.17 -2.53
CA ASN A 250 -7.56 26.09 -3.14
C ASN A 250 -6.33 25.37 -3.69
N CYS A 251 -5.85 24.34 -2.99
CA CYS A 251 -4.72 23.52 -3.43
C CYS A 251 -5.01 22.69 -4.69
N VAL A 252 -6.28 22.46 -5.06
CA VAL A 252 -6.65 21.64 -6.24
C VAL A 252 -6.53 22.38 -7.55
N GLN A 253 -6.70 23.68 -7.55
CA GLN A 253 -6.67 24.49 -8.77
C GLN A 253 -5.32 24.44 -9.48
N ASN A 254 -4.26 23.98 -8.77
CA ASN A 254 -2.86 23.96 -9.22
C ASN A 254 -2.29 22.52 -9.30
N LYS A 255 -2.99 21.55 -9.93
CA LYS A 255 -2.52 20.16 -9.96
C LYS A 255 -1.67 19.80 -11.17
N ASN A 256 -0.49 19.25 -10.90
CA ASN A 256 0.36 18.54 -11.87
C ASN A 256 -0.24 17.18 -12.28
N VAL A 257 -0.05 16.83 -13.56
CA VAL A 257 -0.53 15.59 -14.20
C VAL A 257 -0.01 14.33 -13.48
N PHE A 258 1.19 14.37 -12.87
CA PHE A 258 1.80 13.23 -12.19
C PHE A 258 1.09 12.84 -10.88
N VAL A 259 0.72 13.82 -10.06
CA VAL A 259 -0.07 13.59 -8.84
C VAL A 259 -1.46 13.06 -9.20
N SER A 260 -1.98 13.41 -10.39
CA SER A 260 -3.27 12.94 -10.90
C SER A 260 -3.25 11.49 -11.39
N ALA A 261 -2.11 11.00 -11.90
CA ALA A 261 -2.00 9.65 -12.47
C ALA A 261 -1.91 8.54 -11.40
N PHE A 262 -1.17 8.79 -10.31
CA PHE A 262 -1.04 7.85 -9.19
C PHE A 262 -1.84 8.26 -7.96
N GLY A 263 -2.67 9.24 -8.10
CA GLY A 263 -3.54 10.00 -7.27
C GLY A 263 -3.89 9.45 -5.89
N GLY A 264 -3.63 10.24 -4.87
CA GLY A 264 -4.27 10.16 -3.56
C GLY A 264 -5.81 10.27 -3.64
N ALA A 265 -6.46 10.42 -2.48
CA ALA A 265 -7.92 10.57 -2.41
C ALA A 265 -8.41 11.77 -3.24
N LYS A 266 -9.57 11.59 -3.88
CA LYS A 266 -10.24 12.71 -4.56
C LYS A 266 -10.53 13.82 -3.55
N VAL A 267 -10.33 15.08 -3.94
CA VAL A 267 -10.52 16.23 -3.05
C VAL A 267 -11.90 16.28 -2.43
N ARG A 268 -12.94 15.97 -3.20
CA ARG A 268 -14.29 15.84 -2.66
C ARG A 268 -14.36 14.86 -1.49
N THR A 269 -13.76 13.68 -1.65
CA THR A 269 -13.74 12.65 -0.60
C THR A 269 -12.95 13.12 0.63
N ARG A 270 -11.84 13.86 0.44
CA ARG A 270 -11.06 14.46 1.52
C ARG A 270 -11.89 15.47 2.32
N ILE A 271 -12.58 16.37 1.61
CA ILE A 271 -13.45 17.38 2.23
C ILE A 271 -14.59 16.71 3.01
N GLU A 272 -15.29 15.75 2.41
CA GLU A 272 -16.36 14.99 3.07
C GLU A 272 -15.84 14.29 4.34
N ASN A 273 -14.63 13.71 4.29
CA ASN A 273 -13.99 13.07 5.45
C ASN A 273 -13.65 14.08 6.56
N VAL A 274 -13.09 15.23 6.21
CA VAL A 274 -12.72 16.29 7.15
C VAL A 274 -13.95 16.85 7.87
N LEU A 275 -15.00 17.18 7.11
CA LEU A 275 -16.24 17.76 7.67
C LEU A 275 -17.04 16.75 8.49
N SER A 276 -16.98 15.46 8.17
CA SER A 276 -17.65 14.39 8.90
C SER A 276 -16.81 13.77 10.02
N TYR A 277 -15.59 14.28 10.23
CA TYR A 277 -14.67 13.72 11.21
C TYR A 277 -15.24 13.75 12.64
N LYS A 278 -15.20 12.58 13.29
CA LYS A 278 -15.56 12.42 14.71
C LYS A 278 -14.34 11.91 15.47
N GLN A 279 -14.11 12.52 16.63
CA GLN A 279 -13.05 12.04 17.52
C GLN A 279 -13.39 10.64 18.04
N MET A 280 -12.39 9.76 17.99
CA MET A 280 -12.53 8.43 18.57
C MET A 280 -12.45 8.53 20.10
N THR A 281 -13.39 7.88 20.77
CA THR A 281 -13.31 7.68 22.21
C THR A 281 -12.24 6.64 22.55
N LEU A 282 -11.74 6.63 23.79
CA LEU A 282 -10.76 5.62 24.22
C LEU A 282 -11.30 4.20 24.04
N VAL A 283 -12.57 3.98 24.36
CA VAL A 283 -13.23 2.67 24.23
C VAL A 283 -13.26 2.21 22.76
N SER A 284 -13.64 3.10 21.83
CA SER A 284 -13.64 2.75 20.41
C SER A 284 -12.23 2.49 19.88
N SER A 285 -11.23 3.25 20.36
CA SER A 285 -9.83 3.05 19.97
C SER A 285 -9.30 1.67 20.40
N VAL A 286 -9.59 1.26 21.63
CA VAL A 286 -9.22 -0.07 22.14
C VAL A 286 -9.98 -1.17 21.37
N GLY A 287 -11.28 -0.99 21.13
CA GLY A 287 -12.07 -1.93 20.33
C GLY A 287 -11.51 -2.13 18.92
N PHE A 288 -11.13 -1.04 18.23
CA PHE A 288 -10.49 -1.15 16.91
C PHE A 288 -9.11 -1.78 16.97
N ALA A 289 -8.30 -1.50 18.01
CA ALA A 289 -7.00 -2.15 18.18
C ALA A 289 -7.14 -3.67 18.32
N LEU A 290 -8.05 -4.14 19.15
CA LEU A 290 -8.34 -5.57 19.32
C LEU A 290 -8.86 -6.20 18.02
N LEU A 291 -9.75 -5.51 17.30
CA LEU A 291 -10.25 -5.95 16.01
C LEU A 291 -9.11 -6.10 14.98
N ILE A 292 -8.20 -5.11 14.91
CA ILE A 292 -7.05 -5.15 14.01
C ILE A 292 -6.16 -6.35 14.36
N ILE A 293 -5.86 -6.56 15.64
CA ILE A 293 -5.03 -7.70 16.11
C ILE A 293 -5.68 -9.02 15.70
N ALA A 294 -6.99 -9.17 15.90
CA ALA A 294 -7.72 -10.38 15.51
C ALA A 294 -7.67 -10.60 13.99
N ILE A 295 -7.89 -9.55 13.19
CA ILE A 295 -7.80 -9.62 11.72
C ILE A 295 -6.37 -9.97 11.27
N ILE A 296 -5.37 -9.33 11.84
CA ILE A 296 -3.95 -9.63 11.55
C ILE A 296 -3.65 -11.09 11.87
N TYR A 297 -4.07 -11.57 13.03
CA TYR A 297 -3.84 -12.95 13.45
C TYR A 297 -4.50 -13.95 12.47
N THR A 298 -5.78 -13.76 12.14
CA THR A 298 -6.51 -14.67 11.24
C THR A 298 -6.03 -14.66 9.80
N LEU A 299 -5.53 -13.51 9.32
CA LEU A 299 -5.11 -13.34 7.92
C LEU A 299 -3.61 -13.61 7.70
N LEU A 300 -2.76 -13.40 8.70
CA LEU A 300 -1.31 -13.62 8.56
C LEU A 300 -0.88 -15.04 8.98
N THR A 301 -1.71 -15.80 9.70
CA THR A 301 -1.39 -17.20 10.02
C THR A 301 -1.68 -18.11 8.83
N ASN A 302 -0.95 -19.24 8.77
CA ASN A 302 -1.12 -20.29 7.77
C ASN A 302 -2.12 -21.34 8.26
N ALA A 303 -2.55 -22.22 7.34
CA ALA A 303 -3.35 -23.38 7.71
C ALA A 303 -2.59 -24.26 8.72
N GLY A 304 -3.29 -24.68 9.78
CA GLY A 304 -2.81 -25.61 10.79
C GLY A 304 -3.54 -26.94 10.71
#